data_454e4adc8866b87eb941fc8488a12c31
#
_entry.id   454e4adc8866b87eb941fc8488a12c31
#
_cell.length_a   1.000
_cell.length_b   1.000
_cell.length_c   1.000
_cell.angle_alpha   90.00
_cell.angle_beta   90.00
_cell.angle_gamma   90.00
#
_symmetry.space_group_name_H-M   'P 1'
#
loop_
_entity.id
_entity.type
_entity.pdbx_description
1 polymer ?
#
loop_
_entity_poly.entity_id
_entity_poly.type
_entity_poly.pdbx_seq_one_letter_code
_entity_poly.pdbx_strand_id
1 'polypeptide(L)'
;MEVCAKWKVPIVITSLGARVELNEAVHAWGGITLHDVIDDRFARKAIEKGADGIIAVAAGAGGHAGRWSPFALIQEIRMWFDGPLILSGAIASGASVLAARAAGADLAYVGSPFIATNEANAPEAYKQAVIDSGAADIVYSDLFTGVHGNYLRSSIANAGLDPDNLAAGSLDMMKFGSEGSGKAKAWRDIWGSGQGIGVIDRTRTAASYVDLLADQYAAAKARICGA
;
A
#
# COMPACT_ATOMS: atom_id res chain seq x y z
N MET A 1 7.04 -6.26 19.45
CA MET A 1 8.29 -7.01 19.15
C MET A 1 8.38 -8.36 19.89
N GLU A 2 8.04 -8.44 21.16
CA GLU A 2 8.13 -9.70 21.96
C GLU A 2 7.40 -10.89 21.31
N VAL A 3 6.19 -10.67 20.79
CA VAL A 3 5.42 -11.72 20.10
C VAL A 3 6.13 -12.18 18.82
N CYS A 4 6.66 -11.25 18.03
CA CYS A 4 7.41 -11.58 16.80
C CYS A 4 8.67 -12.40 17.14
N ALA A 5 9.40 -12.00 18.17
CA ALA A 5 10.59 -12.72 18.64
C ALA A 5 10.23 -14.13 19.16
N LYS A 6 9.18 -14.25 19.98
CA LYS A 6 8.68 -15.53 20.49
C LYS A 6 8.38 -16.53 19.36
N TRP A 7 7.76 -16.05 18.28
CA TRP A 7 7.35 -16.89 17.15
C TRP A 7 8.37 -16.89 16.01
N LYS A 8 9.53 -16.22 16.19
CA LYS A 8 10.59 -16.09 15.19
C LYS A 8 10.01 -15.74 13.81
N VAL A 9 9.18 -14.68 13.78
CA VAL A 9 8.52 -14.24 12.54
C VAL A 9 9.60 -13.99 11.48
N PRO A 10 9.55 -14.69 10.33
CA PRO A 10 10.66 -14.64 9.36
C PRO A 10 10.79 -13.31 8.64
N ILE A 11 9.69 -12.59 8.44
CA ILE A 11 9.68 -11.29 7.74
C ILE A 11 8.88 -10.30 8.59
N VAL A 12 9.50 -9.16 8.93
CA VAL A 12 8.85 -8.06 9.64
C VAL A 12 8.81 -6.85 8.72
N ILE A 13 7.61 -6.33 8.45
CA ILE A 13 7.41 -5.10 7.69
C ILE A 13 7.34 -3.92 8.66
N THR A 14 8.11 -2.87 8.38
CA THR A 14 8.15 -1.64 9.18
C THR A 14 7.84 -0.42 8.34
N SER A 15 7.32 0.63 8.96
CA SER A 15 6.92 1.86 8.30
C SER A 15 7.17 3.09 9.18
N LEU A 16 7.06 4.29 8.60
CA LEU A 16 7.15 5.59 9.30
C LEU A 16 8.49 5.83 10.03
N GLY A 17 9.58 5.37 9.46
CA GLY A 17 10.94 5.59 9.90
C GLY A 17 11.63 4.33 10.42
N ALA A 18 12.67 3.92 9.71
CA ALA A 18 13.48 2.76 10.07
C ALA A 18 14.24 3.01 11.39
N ARG A 19 14.35 1.96 12.21
CA ARG A 19 15.00 1.98 13.52
C ARG A 19 16.01 0.86 13.63
N VAL A 20 17.25 1.22 13.95
CA VAL A 20 18.37 0.28 14.07
C VAL A 20 18.05 -0.83 15.08
N GLU A 21 17.57 -0.47 16.26
CA GLU A 21 17.31 -1.41 17.35
C GLU A 21 16.21 -2.44 16.99
N LEU A 22 15.28 -2.04 16.12
CA LEU A 22 14.24 -2.94 15.64
C LEU A 22 14.81 -3.95 14.65
N ASN A 23 15.63 -3.48 13.68
CA ASN A 23 16.27 -4.33 12.69
C ASN A 23 17.21 -5.34 13.36
N GLU A 24 18.06 -4.88 14.29
CA GLU A 24 18.96 -5.75 15.09
C GLU A 24 18.16 -6.80 15.89
N ALA A 25 17.04 -6.42 16.50
CA ALA A 25 16.20 -7.35 17.22
C ALA A 25 15.60 -8.44 16.29
N VAL A 26 15.18 -8.08 15.07
CA VAL A 26 14.68 -9.04 14.08
C VAL A 26 15.78 -9.98 13.63
N HIS A 27 16.97 -9.46 13.33
CA HIS A 27 18.14 -10.24 12.95
C HIS A 27 18.57 -11.23 14.05
N ALA A 28 18.42 -10.87 15.33
CA ALA A 28 18.80 -11.72 16.46
C ALA A 28 18.09 -13.08 16.49
N TRP A 29 16.88 -13.21 15.88
CA TRP A 29 16.23 -14.51 15.73
C TRP A 29 16.26 -15.07 14.30
N GLY A 30 17.03 -14.45 13.39
CA GLY A 30 17.20 -14.89 11.99
C GLY A 30 16.09 -14.42 11.05
N GLY A 31 15.28 -13.44 11.44
CA GLY A 31 14.30 -12.77 10.57
C GLY A 31 14.94 -11.67 9.72
N ILE A 32 14.19 -11.17 8.74
CA ILE A 32 14.56 -10.02 7.91
C ILE A 32 13.54 -8.90 8.08
N THR A 33 13.99 -7.66 7.83
CA THR A 33 13.11 -6.48 7.84
C THR A 33 12.94 -5.90 6.44
N LEU A 34 11.69 -5.65 6.06
CA LEU A 34 11.33 -4.89 4.88
C LEU A 34 10.78 -3.53 5.34
N HIS A 35 11.25 -2.43 4.76
CA HIS A 35 10.82 -1.09 5.19
C HIS A 35 10.07 -0.35 4.10
N ASP A 36 8.89 0.20 4.46
CA ASP A 36 8.07 1.05 3.59
C ASP A 36 8.74 2.40 3.39
N VAL A 37 8.93 2.81 2.14
CA VAL A 37 9.51 4.09 1.76
C VAL A 37 8.72 4.74 0.63
N ILE A 38 8.70 6.08 0.60
CA ILE A 38 7.99 6.84 -0.41
C ILE A 38 8.92 7.55 -1.41
N ASP A 39 10.22 7.53 -1.17
CA ASP A 39 11.24 8.13 -2.04
C ASP A 39 12.62 7.48 -1.85
N ASP A 40 13.56 7.78 -2.76
CA ASP A 40 14.93 7.26 -2.74
C ASP A 40 15.71 7.67 -1.47
N ARG A 41 15.48 8.88 -0.95
CA ARG A 41 16.15 9.35 0.27
C ARG A 41 15.78 8.50 1.48
N PHE A 42 14.49 8.15 1.63
CA PHE A 42 14.05 7.26 2.71
C PHE A 42 14.50 5.82 2.46
N ALA A 43 14.59 5.36 1.21
CA ALA A 43 15.13 4.06 0.87
C ALA A 43 16.59 3.92 1.36
N ARG A 44 17.45 4.88 1.02
CA ARG A 44 18.86 4.90 1.49
C ARG A 44 18.96 4.88 3.02
N LYS A 45 18.16 5.73 3.68
CA LYS A 45 18.13 5.77 5.15
C LYS A 45 17.66 4.46 5.79
N ALA A 46 16.73 3.74 5.15
CA ALA A 46 16.27 2.46 5.65
C ALA A 46 17.39 1.41 5.61
N ILE A 47 18.10 1.32 4.49
CA ILE A 47 19.24 0.41 4.32
C ILE A 47 20.40 0.79 5.23
N GLU A 48 20.75 2.07 5.35
CA GLU A 48 21.76 2.56 6.29
C GLU A 48 21.46 2.16 7.74
N LYS A 49 20.18 2.01 8.10
CA LYS A 49 19.72 1.58 9.42
C LYS A 49 19.54 0.07 9.55
N GLY A 50 19.95 -0.70 8.55
CA GLY A 50 19.98 -2.16 8.60
C GLY A 50 18.68 -2.84 8.15
N ALA A 51 17.80 -2.18 7.39
CA ALA A 51 16.72 -2.90 6.73
C ALA A 51 17.28 -3.78 5.61
N ASP A 52 16.75 -4.99 5.46
CA ASP A 52 17.23 -5.98 4.48
C ASP A 52 16.62 -5.75 3.10
N GLY A 53 15.42 -5.15 3.05
CA GLY A 53 14.71 -4.88 1.81
C GLY A 53 13.81 -3.65 1.88
N ILE A 54 13.37 -3.22 0.73
CA ILE A 54 12.59 -2.00 0.53
C ILE A 54 11.22 -2.34 -0.05
N ILE A 55 10.17 -1.77 0.54
CA ILE A 55 8.86 -1.66 -0.07
C ILE A 55 8.71 -0.23 -0.59
N ALA A 56 8.84 -0.05 -1.90
CA ALA A 56 8.68 1.23 -2.57
C ALA A 56 7.18 1.55 -2.70
N VAL A 57 6.68 2.43 -1.82
CA VAL A 57 5.28 2.85 -1.77
C VAL A 57 5.12 4.05 -2.69
N ALA A 58 4.79 3.78 -3.94
CA ALA A 58 4.68 4.76 -5.01
C ALA A 58 3.30 5.43 -5.07
N ALA A 59 3.13 6.36 -6.02
CA ALA A 59 1.83 6.93 -6.32
C ALA A 59 0.78 5.85 -6.62
N GLY A 60 -0.43 6.06 -6.10
CA GLY A 60 -1.55 5.14 -6.28
C GLY A 60 -1.61 3.97 -5.29
N ALA A 61 -0.71 3.87 -4.32
CA ALA A 61 -0.87 2.95 -3.20
C ALA A 61 -2.03 3.40 -2.30
N GLY A 62 -2.82 2.46 -1.77
CA GLY A 62 -3.90 2.75 -0.83
C GLY A 62 -3.38 3.05 0.58
N GLY A 63 -4.05 3.94 1.31
CA GLY A 63 -3.56 4.47 2.58
C GLY A 63 -2.37 5.40 2.38
N HIS A 64 -1.44 5.47 3.33
CA HIS A 64 -0.25 6.31 3.20
C HIS A 64 0.53 5.97 1.93
N ALA A 65 0.83 6.97 1.12
CA ALA A 65 1.44 6.76 -0.20
C ALA A 65 2.38 7.90 -0.59
N GLY A 66 3.39 7.54 -1.40
CA GLY A 66 4.23 8.50 -2.09
C GLY A 66 3.51 9.13 -3.30
N ARG A 67 4.17 10.13 -3.88
CA ARG A 67 3.69 10.86 -5.06
C ARG A 67 4.43 10.49 -6.35
N TRP A 68 5.53 9.73 -6.23
CA TRP A 68 6.37 9.40 -7.37
C TRP A 68 5.77 8.26 -8.18
N SER A 69 5.93 8.35 -9.49
CA SER A 69 5.56 7.27 -10.40
C SER A 69 6.21 5.95 -9.98
N PRO A 70 5.46 4.83 -9.98
CA PRO A 70 6.03 3.51 -9.70
C PRO A 70 7.25 3.20 -10.57
N PHE A 71 7.19 3.53 -11.86
CA PHE A 71 8.29 3.29 -12.80
C PHE A 71 9.53 4.12 -12.49
N ALA A 72 9.37 5.40 -12.12
CA ALA A 72 10.50 6.25 -11.78
C ALA A 72 11.16 5.79 -10.47
N LEU A 73 10.37 5.59 -9.42
CA LEU A 73 10.87 5.25 -8.09
C LEU A 73 11.65 3.93 -8.08
N ILE A 74 11.13 2.89 -8.74
CA ILE A 74 11.80 1.58 -8.82
C ILE A 74 13.14 1.68 -9.55
N GLN A 75 13.19 2.41 -10.67
CA GLN A 75 14.42 2.56 -11.45
C GLN A 75 15.49 3.32 -10.67
N GLU A 76 15.12 4.40 -9.97
CA GLU A 76 16.04 5.18 -9.14
C GLU A 76 16.63 4.33 -8.00
N ILE A 77 15.80 3.57 -7.29
CA ILE A 77 16.26 2.68 -6.21
C ILE A 77 17.16 1.58 -6.77
N ARG A 78 16.80 0.98 -7.90
CA ARG A 78 17.55 -0.13 -8.52
C ARG A 78 18.94 0.28 -9.03
N MET A 79 19.19 1.57 -9.24
CA MET A 79 20.52 2.06 -9.62
C MET A 79 21.60 1.81 -8.55
N TRP A 80 21.23 1.60 -7.30
CA TRP A 80 22.16 1.46 -6.19
C TRP A 80 21.82 0.32 -5.22
N PHE A 81 20.64 -0.29 -5.33
CA PHE A 81 20.19 -1.32 -4.41
C PHE A 81 19.85 -2.62 -5.14
N ASP A 82 20.61 -3.67 -4.85
CA ASP A 82 20.45 -5.01 -5.46
C ASP A 82 19.67 -5.99 -4.56
N GLY A 83 19.33 -5.57 -3.34
CA GLY A 83 18.56 -6.38 -2.38
C GLY A 83 17.07 -6.48 -2.72
N PRO A 84 16.27 -7.13 -1.86
CA PRO A 84 14.84 -7.31 -2.06
C PRO A 84 14.10 -5.99 -2.23
N LEU A 85 13.49 -5.78 -3.40
CA LEU A 85 12.74 -4.57 -3.75
C LEU A 85 11.31 -4.92 -4.15
N ILE A 86 10.35 -4.43 -3.39
CA ILE A 86 8.93 -4.68 -3.57
C ILE A 86 8.26 -3.39 -4.03
N LEU A 87 7.43 -3.45 -5.06
CA LEU A 87 6.64 -2.29 -5.50
C LEU A 87 5.23 -2.34 -4.95
N SER A 88 4.82 -1.24 -4.30
CA SER A 88 3.44 -0.95 -3.92
C SER A 88 2.96 0.31 -4.67
N GLY A 89 1.77 0.25 -5.24
CA GLY A 89 1.12 1.39 -5.92
C GLY A 89 0.38 0.97 -7.18
N ALA A 90 -0.93 1.20 -7.18
CA ALA A 90 -1.85 0.93 -8.30
C ALA A 90 -1.79 -0.51 -8.88
N ILE A 91 -1.38 -1.50 -8.07
CA ILE A 91 -1.26 -2.90 -8.50
C ILE A 91 -2.52 -3.66 -8.11
N ALA A 92 -3.29 -4.12 -9.11
CA ALA A 92 -4.54 -4.86 -8.90
C ALA A 92 -4.80 -5.93 -9.99
N SER A 93 -3.84 -6.21 -10.85
CA SER A 93 -3.96 -7.24 -11.88
C SER A 93 -2.64 -7.98 -12.08
N GLY A 94 -2.68 -9.20 -12.63
CA GLY A 94 -1.47 -9.93 -12.96
C GLY A 94 -0.59 -9.21 -14.00
N ALA A 95 -1.19 -8.43 -14.88
CA ALA A 95 -0.45 -7.57 -15.82
C ALA A 95 0.35 -6.48 -15.10
N SER A 96 -0.22 -5.84 -14.07
CA SER A 96 0.51 -4.85 -13.27
C SER A 96 1.59 -5.50 -12.38
N VAL A 97 1.41 -6.74 -11.93
CA VAL A 97 2.47 -7.52 -11.27
C VAL A 97 3.64 -7.78 -12.24
N LEU A 98 3.35 -8.18 -13.49
CA LEU A 98 4.38 -8.34 -14.50
C LEU A 98 5.11 -7.02 -14.81
N ALA A 99 4.38 -5.92 -14.91
CA ALA A 99 4.96 -4.59 -15.13
C ALA A 99 5.90 -4.17 -13.98
N ALA A 100 5.53 -4.43 -12.73
CA ALA A 100 6.39 -4.18 -11.57
C ALA A 100 7.72 -4.95 -11.69
N ARG A 101 7.67 -6.23 -12.05
CA ARG A 101 8.87 -7.05 -12.27
C ARG A 101 9.70 -6.57 -13.44
N ALA A 102 9.07 -6.21 -14.56
CA ALA A 102 9.75 -5.67 -15.72
C ALA A 102 10.44 -4.32 -15.42
N ALA A 103 9.89 -3.52 -14.51
CA ALA A 103 10.49 -2.27 -14.05
C ALA A 103 11.67 -2.46 -13.07
N GLY A 104 11.90 -3.67 -12.57
CA GLY A 104 13.03 -3.99 -11.68
C GLY A 104 12.65 -4.38 -10.26
N ALA A 105 11.37 -4.45 -9.89
CA ALA A 105 10.96 -4.99 -8.60
C ALA A 105 11.04 -6.52 -8.58
N ASP A 106 11.40 -7.12 -7.44
CA ASP A 106 11.38 -8.56 -7.25
C ASP A 106 9.95 -9.07 -7.01
N LEU A 107 9.16 -8.30 -6.27
CA LEU A 107 7.79 -8.62 -5.89
C LEU A 107 6.87 -7.40 -6.07
N ALA A 108 5.57 -7.66 -6.10
CA ALA A 108 4.52 -6.67 -6.08
C ALA A 108 3.72 -6.76 -4.76
N TYR A 109 3.40 -5.61 -4.17
CA TYR A 109 2.58 -5.52 -2.97
C TYR A 109 1.15 -5.13 -3.36
N VAL A 110 0.21 -6.05 -3.17
CA VAL A 110 -1.19 -5.90 -3.59
C VAL A 110 -2.07 -5.83 -2.35
N GLY A 111 -2.77 -4.72 -2.15
CA GLY A 111 -3.61 -4.50 -0.96
C GLY A 111 -5.08 -4.29 -1.29
N SER A 112 -5.42 -3.24 -2.05
CA SER A 112 -6.80 -2.79 -2.25
C SER A 112 -7.76 -3.87 -2.78
N PRO A 113 -7.38 -4.76 -3.70
CA PRO A 113 -8.27 -5.82 -4.15
C PRO A 113 -8.68 -6.81 -3.06
N PHE A 114 -7.80 -7.03 -2.08
CA PHE A 114 -8.11 -7.94 -0.97
C PHE A 114 -9.12 -7.36 0.02
N ILE A 115 -9.40 -6.04 -0.02
CA ILE A 115 -10.51 -5.42 0.71
C ILE A 115 -11.84 -6.01 0.22
N ALA A 116 -11.99 -6.20 -1.09
CA ALA A 116 -13.18 -6.77 -1.72
C ALA A 116 -13.15 -8.32 -1.75
N THR A 117 -12.61 -8.96 -0.72
CA THR A 117 -12.67 -10.43 -0.59
C THR A 117 -13.66 -10.86 0.49
N ASN A 118 -14.14 -12.09 0.38
CA ASN A 118 -15.08 -12.67 1.37
C ASN A 118 -14.46 -12.73 2.76
N GLU A 119 -13.17 -13.02 2.82
CA GLU A 119 -12.39 -13.20 4.05
C GLU A 119 -12.00 -11.88 4.73
N ALA A 120 -12.03 -10.76 4.00
CA ALA A 120 -11.69 -9.46 4.58
C ALA A 120 -12.73 -9.04 5.62
N ASN A 121 -12.26 -8.64 6.79
CA ASN A 121 -13.09 -8.08 7.85
C ASN A 121 -13.39 -6.58 7.59
N ALA A 122 -13.72 -6.24 6.33
CA ALA A 122 -14.16 -4.92 5.92
C ALA A 122 -15.70 -4.87 5.89
N PRO A 123 -16.32 -3.75 6.29
CA PRO A 123 -17.76 -3.57 6.12
C PRO A 123 -18.18 -3.76 4.66
N GLU A 124 -19.36 -4.34 4.42
CA GLU A 124 -19.86 -4.58 3.07
C GLU A 124 -19.92 -3.31 2.21
N ALA A 125 -20.30 -2.18 2.83
CA ALA A 125 -20.28 -0.87 2.18
C ALA A 125 -18.90 -0.45 1.68
N TYR A 126 -17.83 -0.83 2.39
CA TYR A 126 -16.45 -0.57 1.95
C TYR A 126 -16.08 -1.46 0.76
N LYS A 127 -16.41 -2.75 0.82
CA LYS A 127 -16.17 -3.69 -0.30
C LYS A 127 -16.89 -3.20 -1.55
N GLN A 128 -18.16 -2.83 -1.42
CA GLN A 128 -18.95 -2.32 -2.53
C GLN A 128 -18.39 -0.99 -3.09
N ALA A 129 -17.97 -0.08 -2.19
CA ALA A 129 -17.35 1.18 -2.62
C ALA A 129 -16.06 0.97 -3.42
N VAL A 130 -15.26 -0.06 -3.08
CA VAL A 130 -14.07 -0.44 -3.86
C VAL A 130 -14.45 -0.95 -5.26
N ILE A 131 -15.53 -1.74 -5.36
CA ILE A 131 -16.03 -2.31 -6.63
C ILE A 131 -16.61 -1.23 -7.54
N ASP A 132 -17.34 -0.28 -6.96
CA ASP A 132 -18.05 0.77 -7.69
C ASP A 132 -17.16 1.95 -8.10
N SER A 133 -15.90 1.96 -7.66
CA SER A 133 -14.97 3.09 -7.84
C SER A 133 -13.86 2.76 -8.83
N GLY A 134 -13.27 3.82 -9.38
CA GLY A 134 -12.10 3.75 -10.24
C GLY A 134 -10.97 4.67 -9.76
N ALA A 135 -9.93 4.83 -10.57
CA ALA A 135 -8.78 5.66 -10.25
C ALA A 135 -9.15 7.14 -9.99
N ALA A 136 -10.18 7.66 -10.69
CA ALA A 136 -10.68 9.03 -10.53
C ALA A 136 -11.39 9.26 -9.17
N ASP A 137 -11.81 8.20 -8.50
CA ASP A 137 -12.47 8.24 -7.19
C ASP A 137 -11.50 8.15 -6.03
N ILE A 138 -10.20 8.21 -6.29
CA ILE A 138 -9.16 8.22 -5.27
C ILE A 138 -8.67 9.64 -5.03
N VAL A 139 -8.81 10.08 -3.78
CA VAL A 139 -8.39 11.41 -3.31
C VAL A 139 -7.09 11.29 -2.55
N TYR A 140 -6.07 12.05 -2.95
CA TYR A 140 -4.77 12.11 -2.28
C TYR A 140 -4.73 13.31 -1.33
N SER A 141 -4.66 13.06 -0.03
CA SER A 141 -4.74 14.10 1.00
C SER A 141 -3.97 13.72 2.25
N ASP A 142 -3.47 14.71 2.97
CA ASP A 142 -2.86 14.58 4.31
C ASP A 142 -3.81 14.97 5.45
N LEU A 143 -5.03 15.41 5.13
CA LEU A 143 -6.01 15.92 6.08
C LEU A 143 -6.30 14.96 7.24
N PHE A 144 -6.39 13.65 6.96
CA PHE A 144 -6.91 12.69 7.92
C PHE A 144 -5.90 12.18 8.94
N THR A 145 -4.61 12.18 8.56
CA THR A 145 -3.55 11.59 9.40
C THR A 145 -2.31 12.47 9.54
N GLY A 146 -2.27 13.62 8.86
CA GLY A 146 -1.07 14.47 8.78
C GLY A 146 0.00 13.90 7.83
N VAL A 147 -0.25 12.74 7.23
CA VAL A 147 0.62 12.11 6.22
C VAL A 147 -0.23 11.86 4.98
N HIS A 148 0.31 12.20 3.81
CA HIS A 148 -0.40 12.01 2.56
C HIS A 148 -0.77 10.54 2.32
N GLY A 149 -2.02 10.32 1.93
CA GLY A 149 -2.56 9.00 1.60
C GLY A 149 -3.67 9.07 0.58
N ASN A 150 -4.03 7.92 0.06
CA ASN A 150 -5.09 7.74 -0.92
C ASN A 150 -6.34 7.17 -0.25
N TYR A 151 -7.48 7.83 -0.47
CA TYR A 151 -8.76 7.54 0.16
C TYR A 151 -9.89 7.54 -0.86
N LEU A 152 -10.92 6.73 -0.62
CA LEU A 152 -12.12 6.69 -1.45
C LEU A 152 -12.95 7.98 -1.29
N ARG A 153 -13.22 8.63 -2.41
CA ARG A 153 -14.06 9.83 -2.52
C ARG A 153 -15.42 9.67 -1.83
N SER A 154 -16.07 8.52 -2.04
CA SER A 154 -17.37 8.21 -1.46
C SER A 154 -17.34 8.21 0.07
N SER A 155 -16.28 7.68 0.70
CA SER A 155 -16.17 7.66 2.16
C SER A 155 -15.95 9.05 2.75
N ILE A 156 -15.21 9.92 2.04
CA ILE A 156 -15.01 11.33 2.40
C ILE A 156 -16.34 12.07 2.35
N ALA A 157 -17.11 11.92 1.25
CA ALA A 157 -18.42 12.53 1.11
C ALA A 157 -19.42 12.03 2.16
N ASN A 158 -19.44 10.73 2.45
CA ASN A 158 -20.28 10.13 3.48
C ASN A 158 -19.95 10.64 4.90
N ALA A 159 -18.70 11.07 5.12
CA ALA A 159 -18.28 11.72 6.35
C ALA A 159 -18.66 13.22 6.44
N GLY A 160 -19.37 13.74 5.44
CA GLY A 160 -19.84 15.12 5.38
C GLY A 160 -18.77 16.13 4.94
N LEU A 161 -17.70 15.67 4.30
CA LEU A 161 -16.63 16.51 3.77
C LEU A 161 -16.77 16.63 2.24
N ASP A 162 -16.30 17.76 1.69
CA ASP A 162 -16.20 17.95 0.24
C ASP A 162 -14.87 17.37 -0.26
N PRO A 163 -14.86 16.26 -1.00
CA PRO A 163 -13.62 15.64 -1.48
C PRO A 163 -12.86 16.48 -2.50
N ASP A 164 -13.47 17.49 -3.09
CA ASP A 164 -12.84 18.40 -4.05
C ASP A 164 -12.27 19.67 -3.38
N ASN A 165 -12.61 19.90 -2.12
CA ASN A 165 -12.18 21.08 -1.37
C ASN A 165 -11.72 20.73 0.05
N LEU A 166 -10.74 19.82 0.14
CA LEU A 166 -10.14 19.43 1.40
C LEU A 166 -9.05 20.44 1.79
N ALA A 167 -9.12 20.95 3.04
CA ALA A 167 -8.06 21.76 3.60
C ALA A 167 -6.76 20.93 3.73
N ALA A 168 -5.60 21.58 3.61
CA ALA A 168 -4.33 20.94 3.92
C ALA A 168 -4.32 20.46 5.38
N GLY A 169 -3.81 19.26 5.63
CA GLY A 169 -3.72 18.70 6.97
C GLY A 169 -2.81 19.53 7.86
N SER A 170 -3.28 19.84 9.05
CA SER A 170 -2.45 20.41 10.13
C SER A 170 -2.25 19.35 11.21
N LEU A 171 -1.11 19.41 11.93
CA LEU A 171 -0.83 18.53 13.06
C LEU A 171 -1.92 18.58 14.15
N ASP A 172 -2.67 19.69 14.24
CA ASP A 172 -3.82 19.82 15.14
C ASP A 172 -5.03 18.99 14.71
N MET A 173 -5.12 18.59 13.44
CA MET A 173 -6.17 17.72 12.92
C MET A 173 -5.96 16.24 13.30
N MET A 174 -4.80 15.83 13.80
CA MET A 174 -4.56 14.50 14.38
C MET A 174 -5.51 14.19 15.56
N LYS A 175 -6.22 15.19 16.10
CA LYS A 175 -7.25 15.05 17.14
C LYS A 175 -8.61 14.56 16.61
N PHE A 176 -8.71 14.12 15.37
CA PHE A 176 -9.93 13.50 14.83
C PHE A 176 -10.33 12.19 15.55
N GLY A 177 -9.59 11.76 16.55
CA GLY A 177 -9.83 10.54 17.31
C GLY A 177 -9.98 10.71 18.82
N SER A 178 -9.96 11.94 19.38
CA SER A 178 -10.18 12.13 20.81
C SER A 178 -11.69 12.02 21.13
N GLU A 179 -11.97 11.27 22.20
CA GLU A 179 -13.29 10.92 22.69
C GLU A 179 -14.29 12.10 22.74
N GLY A 180 -15.50 11.87 22.22
CA GLY A 180 -16.68 12.65 22.57
C GLY A 180 -17.34 13.50 21.49
N SER A 181 -16.86 13.56 20.25
CA SER A 181 -17.58 14.21 19.14
C SER A 181 -18.04 13.19 18.12
N GLY A 182 -19.27 13.28 17.63
CA GLY A 182 -19.82 12.47 16.54
C GLY A 182 -19.15 12.67 15.16
N LYS A 183 -17.86 13.06 15.16
CA LYS A 183 -17.03 13.28 13.98
C LYS A 183 -16.48 11.96 13.45
N ALA A 184 -16.34 11.86 12.13
CA ALA A 184 -15.75 10.71 11.45
C ALA A 184 -14.36 10.36 12.01
N LYS A 185 -14.13 9.08 12.29
CA LYS A 185 -12.80 8.60 12.74
C LYS A 185 -11.97 8.23 11.52
N ALA A 186 -10.78 8.83 11.39
CA ALA A 186 -9.80 8.41 10.41
C ALA A 186 -9.60 6.88 10.51
N TRP A 187 -9.40 6.20 9.39
CA TRP A 187 -9.24 4.74 9.26
C TRP A 187 -10.49 3.86 9.53
N ARG A 188 -11.49 4.37 10.28
CA ARG A 188 -12.75 3.65 10.44
C ARG A 188 -13.79 4.09 9.42
N ASP A 189 -13.92 5.39 9.24
CA ASP A 189 -14.99 6.02 8.45
C ASP A 189 -14.47 6.59 7.13
N ILE A 190 -13.16 6.89 7.03
CA ILE A 190 -12.47 7.33 5.82
C ILE A 190 -11.63 6.16 5.29
N TRP A 191 -12.05 5.61 4.17
CA TRP A 191 -11.52 4.34 3.66
C TRP A 191 -10.35 4.54 2.70
N GLY A 192 -9.22 3.92 3.04
CA GLY A 192 -8.03 3.95 2.18
C GLY A 192 -8.16 2.97 1.01
N SER A 193 -7.84 3.42 -0.19
CA SER A 193 -7.77 2.54 -1.37
C SER A 193 -6.82 3.09 -2.41
N GLY A 194 -6.19 2.20 -3.18
CA GLY A 194 -5.25 2.57 -4.23
C GLY A 194 -5.92 2.79 -5.58
N GLN A 195 -5.22 3.47 -6.48
CA GLN A 195 -5.73 3.83 -7.82
C GLN A 195 -5.97 2.63 -8.74
N GLY A 196 -5.47 1.44 -8.40
CA GLY A 196 -5.64 0.22 -9.21
C GLY A 196 -7.04 -0.42 -9.12
N ILE A 197 -7.96 0.11 -8.34
CA ILE A 197 -9.25 -0.55 -8.05
C ILE A 197 -10.20 -0.66 -9.23
N GLY A 198 -10.08 0.16 -10.25
CA GLY A 198 -10.99 0.16 -11.40
C GLY A 198 -11.05 -1.15 -12.21
N VAL A 199 -10.23 -2.15 -11.86
CA VAL A 199 -10.29 -3.50 -12.45
C VAL A 199 -10.96 -4.53 -11.53
N ILE A 200 -11.47 -4.10 -10.37
CA ILE A 200 -12.14 -4.96 -9.40
C ILE A 200 -13.64 -4.91 -9.71
N ASP A 201 -14.19 -6.02 -10.21
CA ASP A 201 -15.56 -6.10 -10.72
C ASP A 201 -16.57 -6.72 -9.75
N ARG A 202 -16.11 -7.41 -8.71
CA ARG A 202 -16.96 -8.10 -7.74
C ARG A 202 -16.18 -8.59 -6.53
N THR A 203 -16.89 -8.96 -5.47
CA THR A 203 -16.32 -9.71 -4.33
C THR A 203 -15.92 -11.11 -4.77
N ARG A 204 -14.77 -11.59 -4.29
CA ARG A 204 -14.21 -12.92 -4.55
C ARG A 204 -13.66 -13.54 -3.26
N THR A 205 -13.33 -14.83 -3.28
CA THR A 205 -12.46 -15.39 -2.24
C THR A 205 -11.02 -14.92 -2.47
N ALA A 206 -10.23 -14.79 -1.41
CA ALA A 206 -8.80 -14.45 -1.54
C ALA A 206 -8.07 -15.45 -2.44
N ALA A 207 -8.37 -16.75 -2.32
CA ALA A 207 -7.79 -17.78 -3.17
C ALA A 207 -8.11 -17.53 -4.66
N SER A 208 -9.40 -17.33 -5.01
CA SER A 208 -9.78 -17.10 -6.41
C SER A 208 -9.20 -15.79 -6.97
N TYR A 209 -8.92 -14.79 -6.11
CA TYR A 209 -8.26 -13.58 -6.56
C TYR A 209 -6.77 -13.82 -6.84
N VAL A 210 -6.09 -14.63 -6.04
CA VAL A 210 -4.70 -15.05 -6.29
C VAL A 210 -4.59 -15.82 -7.60
N ASP A 211 -5.52 -16.78 -7.84
CA ASP A 211 -5.57 -17.52 -9.11
C ASP A 211 -5.78 -16.58 -10.31
N LEU A 212 -6.71 -15.61 -10.19
CA LEU A 212 -6.92 -14.60 -11.23
C LEU A 212 -5.65 -13.78 -11.51
N LEU A 213 -4.92 -13.37 -10.48
CA LEU A 213 -3.64 -12.67 -10.66
C LEU A 213 -2.61 -13.53 -11.39
N ALA A 214 -2.53 -14.82 -11.05
CA ALA A 214 -1.62 -15.77 -11.72
C ALA A 214 -1.96 -15.95 -13.20
N ASP A 215 -3.23 -16.16 -13.52
CA ASP A 215 -3.72 -16.32 -14.89
C ASP A 215 -3.47 -15.05 -15.73
N GLN A 216 -3.79 -13.89 -15.18
CA GLN A 216 -3.55 -12.61 -15.83
C GLN A 216 -2.06 -12.32 -16.03
N TYR A 217 -1.21 -12.72 -15.07
CA TYR A 217 0.25 -12.62 -15.20
C TYR A 217 0.76 -13.48 -16.34
N ALA A 218 0.32 -14.76 -16.42
CA ALA A 218 0.70 -15.68 -17.46
C ALA A 218 0.26 -15.19 -18.86
N ALA A 219 -1.00 -14.74 -18.97
CA ALA A 219 -1.54 -14.19 -20.21
C ALA A 219 -0.80 -12.92 -20.67
N ALA A 220 -0.48 -12.00 -19.73
CA ALA A 220 0.29 -10.80 -20.06
C ALA A 220 1.71 -11.15 -20.51
N LYS A 221 2.36 -12.11 -19.85
CA LYS A 221 3.70 -12.59 -20.22
C LYS A 221 3.70 -13.21 -21.61
N ALA A 222 2.75 -14.09 -21.92
CA ALA A 222 2.61 -14.69 -23.23
C ALA A 222 2.43 -13.63 -24.33
N ARG A 223 1.57 -12.63 -24.10
CA ARG A 223 1.34 -11.54 -25.07
C ARG A 223 2.60 -10.72 -25.36
N ILE A 224 3.47 -10.48 -24.36
CA ILE A 224 4.68 -9.68 -24.52
C ILE A 224 5.82 -10.49 -25.13
N CYS A 225 5.96 -11.76 -24.73
CA CYS A 225 7.06 -12.61 -25.19
C CYS A 225 6.77 -13.35 -26.52
N GLY A 226 5.57 -13.22 -27.07
CA GLY A 226 5.18 -13.86 -28.32
C GLY A 226 5.08 -15.38 -28.22
N ALA A 227 4.79 -15.92 -27.03
CA ALA A 227 4.69 -17.35 -26.76
C ALA A 227 3.22 -17.79 -26.76
#